data_9121a28de3296b317420bfd8118926cd
#
_entry.id   9121a28de3296b317420bfd8118926cd
#
_cell.length_a   1.000
_cell.length_b   1.000
_cell.length_c   1.000
_cell.angle_alpha   90.00
_cell.angle_beta   90.00
_cell.angle_gamma   90.00
#
_symmetry.space_group_name_H-M   'P 1'
#
loop_
_entity.id
_entity.type
_entity.pdbx_description
1 polymer ?
#
loop_
_entity_poly.entity_id
_entity_poly.type
_entity_poly.pdbx_seq_one_letter_code
_entity_poly.pdbx_strand_id
1 'polypeptide(L)'
;MNNTKCDIIKRERRNSNYYSISDTEYNGGWFIVITSRQVLDLFLHGAHKVIDNKEMLNRINVFPVQDGDTGSNLASMMRTIIHQSEEKETVKATLESVADAALYGARGNSGIIFAQYLTGLSESVIDRDTISIQEYAQASNLAVKYAYESIENPVEGTMISVMREWGTALMHAATNKDVISEIFEYAFEHTQSALKKTKEQLEVLRKAGVVDSGAQGFTFFVEGALYFLKNGASLDQSIIIDTINDTLFTPIEMNHTGEDEYRYCTECLIEGIGIEQHVLKETLKTFGDSVVVAGNTRKSRIHIHTNEPAQVFEYLYQQGSMVFQKIDDMFKQETVVNHRKSQIALVTDSIADLPQEIIDDEQIHIVHIDILYKNISYKDKLTIRAKTLLDLSKEDNVLPTSSQPGPKQIENILDYLSSYYDSVIVLTVSKVLSGTYNNFSKVAEKLKKPNFKISIVNTKQNSGAQGLLVKKCAEYISKGMTHDDIVDKIQADTARSKILVQVLTLDNMIKSGRLSLRAGKIAKFIGMTPIITLDEEGQGVIDGIAFSTEGSNKKLVKHIQKIMKNHKIAEYNIVHVNNEDGAKRLSDKMETIIGKPPVYITETSSVIAVSAGESAVALSYLLTEEVSNESF
;
A
#
# COMPACT_ATOMS: atom_id res chain seq x y z
N MET A 1 -50.48 -8.69 43.81
CA MET A 1 -49.55 -9.76 43.41
C MET A 1 -48.42 -9.30 42.49
N ASN A 2 -48.43 -8.03 41.99
CA ASN A 2 -47.38 -7.53 41.06
C ASN A 2 -46.16 -6.91 41.75
N ASN A 3 -46.28 -6.49 43.01
CA ASN A 3 -45.14 -5.83 43.70
C ASN A 3 -44.05 -6.83 44.21
N THR A 4 -44.42 -8.08 44.48
CA THR A 4 -43.50 -9.08 45.02
C THR A 4 -42.51 -9.62 43.97
N LYS A 5 -42.89 -9.71 42.69
CA LYS A 5 -42.00 -10.12 41.61
C LYS A 5 -40.95 -9.05 41.30
N CYS A 6 -41.34 -7.76 41.36
CA CYS A 6 -40.44 -6.62 41.12
C CYS A 6 -39.37 -6.50 42.21
N ASP A 7 -39.69 -6.79 43.47
CA ASP A 7 -38.76 -6.74 44.59
C ASP A 7 -37.78 -7.95 44.63
N ILE A 8 -38.19 -9.10 44.10
CA ILE A 8 -37.32 -10.28 43.97
C ILE A 8 -36.28 -10.01 42.85
N ILE A 9 -36.71 -9.48 41.71
CA ILE A 9 -35.82 -9.10 40.59
C ILE A 9 -34.83 -8.00 41.03
N LYS A 10 -35.29 -7.01 41.79
CA LYS A 10 -34.41 -5.97 42.36
C LYS A 10 -33.42 -6.50 43.39
N ARG A 11 -33.76 -7.57 44.15
CA ARG A 11 -32.88 -8.20 45.14
C ARG A 11 -31.82 -9.10 44.52
N GLU A 12 -32.16 -9.84 43.45
CA GLU A 12 -31.21 -10.65 42.71
C GLU A 12 -30.22 -9.77 41.92
N ARG A 13 -30.66 -8.63 41.34
CA ARG A 13 -29.78 -7.68 40.66
C ARG A 13 -28.79 -6.94 41.56
N ARG A 14 -29.07 -6.76 42.88
CA ARG A 14 -28.16 -6.14 43.85
C ARG A 14 -27.03 -7.05 44.33
N ASN A 15 -27.11 -8.34 44.11
CA ASN A 15 -26.10 -9.31 44.53
C ASN A 15 -25.19 -9.81 43.40
N SER A 16 -25.42 -9.37 42.15
CA SER A 16 -24.53 -9.62 41.03
C SER A 16 -23.67 -8.37 40.79
N ASN A 17 -22.36 -8.53 40.74
CA ASN A 17 -21.37 -7.49 40.33
C ASN A 17 -21.53 -7.10 38.84
N TYR A 18 -22.76 -7.20 38.29
CA TYR A 18 -23.02 -6.74 36.93
C TYR A 18 -23.12 -5.21 36.91
N TYR A 19 -22.44 -4.57 35.97
CA TYR A 19 -22.62 -3.17 35.67
C TYR A 19 -24.11 -2.87 35.59
N SER A 20 -24.58 -1.85 36.35
CA SER A 20 -25.99 -1.45 36.37
C SER A 20 -26.38 -0.90 35.00
N ILE A 21 -27.05 -1.73 34.20
CA ILE A 21 -27.74 -1.29 33.00
C ILE A 21 -28.79 -0.28 33.49
N SER A 22 -28.78 0.93 32.96
CA SER A 22 -29.77 1.96 33.34
C SER A 22 -31.13 1.57 32.79
N ASP A 23 -32.01 1.09 33.68
CA ASP A 23 -33.42 0.86 33.37
C ASP A 23 -34.11 2.23 33.33
N THR A 24 -34.59 2.71 32.18
CA THR A 24 -35.40 3.91 32.08
C THR A 24 -36.87 3.52 31.82
N GLU A 25 -37.79 4.09 32.62
CA GLU A 25 -39.23 3.92 32.46
C GLU A 25 -39.74 4.93 31.42
N TYR A 26 -40.20 4.43 30.28
CA TYR A 26 -40.84 5.23 29.25
C TYR A 26 -42.22 4.65 28.94
N ASN A 27 -43.28 5.41 29.11
CA ASN A 27 -44.69 5.02 28.85
C ASN A 27 -45.15 3.72 29.53
N GLY A 28 -44.69 3.42 30.77
CA GLY A 28 -45.18 2.30 31.56
C GLY A 28 -44.56 0.92 31.23
N GLY A 29 -43.48 0.88 30.43
CA GLY A 29 -42.67 -0.33 30.14
C GLY A 29 -41.19 -0.15 30.51
N TRP A 30 -40.55 -1.23 31.00
CA TRP A 30 -39.11 -1.26 31.23
C TRP A 30 -38.39 -1.66 29.93
N PHE A 31 -37.56 -0.80 29.37
CA PHE A 31 -36.74 -1.10 28.21
C PHE A 31 -35.28 -1.25 28.62
N ILE A 32 -34.61 -2.26 28.08
CA ILE A 32 -33.15 -2.41 28.18
C ILE A 32 -32.56 -1.40 27.22
N VAL A 33 -31.82 -0.44 27.75
CA VAL A 33 -31.12 0.59 26.97
C VAL A 33 -29.63 0.38 26.97
N ILE A 34 -29.00 0.70 25.86
CA ILE A 34 -27.54 0.68 25.63
C ILE A 34 -27.06 2.11 25.57
N THR A 35 -26.06 2.46 26.37
CA THR A 35 -25.41 3.78 26.41
C THR A 35 -24.25 3.85 25.43
N SER A 36 -23.78 5.07 25.12
CA SER A 36 -22.58 5.32 24.32
C SER A 36 -21.37 4.56 24.85
N ARG A 37 -21.16 4.57 26.17
CA ARG A 37 -20.05 3.86 26.83
C ARG A 37 -20.15 2.34 26.63
N GLN A 38 -21.30 1.78 26.86
CA GLN A 38 -21.51 0.34 26.72
C GLN A 38 -21.30 -0.14 25.28
N VAL A 39 -21.77 0.64 24.29
CA VAL A 39 -21.48 0.37 22.87
C VAL A 39 -19.98 0.35 22.63
N LEU A 40 -19.25 1.37 23.06
CA LEU A 40 -17.80 1.42 22.87
C LEU A 40 -17.11 0.21 23.51
N ASP A 41 -17.45 -0.13 24.75
CA ASP A 41 -16.86 -1.27 25.46
C ASP A 41 -17.14 -2.61 24.76
N LEU A 42 -18.33 -2.82 24.19
CA LEU A 42 -18.65 -4.00 23.36
C LEU A 42 -17.67 -4.13 22.19
N PHE A 43 -17.42 -3.03 21.50
CA PHE A 43 -16.55 -3.02 20.32
C PHE A 43 -15.08 -3.19 20.68
N LEU A 44 -14.61 -2.58 21.76
CA LEU A 44 -13.23 -2.73 22.22
C LEU A 44 -12.93 -4.18 22.63
N HIS A 45 -13.82 -4.85 23.36
CA HIS A 45 -13.64 -6.25 23.76
C HIS A 45 -13.72 -7.20 22.55
N GLY A 46 -14.64 -6.91 21.61
CA GLY A 46 -14.70 -7.64 20.34
C GLY A 46 -13.39 -7.50 19.56
N ALA A 47 -12.85 -6.29 19.49
CA ALA A 47 -11.60 -6.01 18.79
C ALA A 47 -10.40 -6.75 19.40
N HIS A 48 -10.26 -6.76 20.72
CA HIS A 48 -9.20 -7.53 21.40
C HIS A 48 -9.27 -9.02 21.09
N LYS A 49 -10.47 -9.61 21.13
CA LYS A 49 -10.64 -11.04 20.85
C LYS A 49 -10.20 -11.41 19.42
N VAL A 50 -10.43 -10.56 18.45
CA VAL A 50 -9.96 -10.75 17.07
C VAL A 50 -8.43 -10.69 17.00
N ILE A 51 -7.80 -9.69 17.65
CA ILE A 51 -6.35 -9.53 17.66
C ILE A 51 -5.67 -10.74 18.29
N ASP A 52 -6.17 -11.26 19.41
CA ASP A 52 -5.64 -12.42 20.10
C ASP A 52 -5.65 -13.70 19.25
N ASN A 53 -6.56 -13.77 18.26
CA ASN A 53 -6.71 -14.90 17.37
C ASN A 53 -6.17 -14.68 15.95
N LYS A 54 -5.38 -13.62 15.72
CA LYS A 54 -4.81 -13.24 14.43
C LYS A 54 -4.15 -14.42 13.70
N GLU A 55 -3.26 -15.13 14.38
CA GLU A 55 -2.48 -16.24 13.77
C GLU A 55 -3.37 -17.44 13.37
N MET A 56 -4.42 -17.70 14.14
CA MET A 56 -5.39 -18.74 13.80
C MET A 56 -6.18 -18.35 12.54
N LEU A 57 -6.61 -17.08 12.44
CA LEU A 57 -7.32 -16.57 11.28
C LEU A 57 -6.46 -16.62 10.01
N ASN A 58 -5.17 -16.27 10.11
CA ASN A 58 -4.25 -16.38 8.98
C ASN A 58 -4.11 -17.83 8.48
N ARG A 59 -4.01 -18.80 9.40
CA ARG A 59 -3.85 -20.22 9.05
C ARG A 59 -5.05 -20.84 8.34
N ILE A 60 -6.27 -20.35 8.58
CA ILE A 60 -7.48 -20.87 7.93
C ILE A 60 -7.91 -20.06 6.71
N ASN A 61 -7.15 -19.04 6.33
CA ASN A 61 -7.45 -18.21 5.17
C ASN A 61 -7.09 -18.92 3.87
N VAL A 62 -8.10 -19.49 3.21
CA VAL A 62 -7.96 -20.21 1.93
C VAL A 62 -8.91 -19.72 0.85
N PHE A 63 -9.71 -18.67 1.13
CA PHE A 63 -10.70 -18.10 0.20
C PHE A 63 -10.79 -16.58 0.37
N PRO A 64 -10.93 -15.79 -0.72
CA PRO A 64 -10.94 -16.20 -2.13
C PRO A 64 -9.56 -16.66 -2.63
N VAL A 65 -8.49 -16.21 -1.99
CA VAL A 65 -7.09 -16.55 -2.26
C VAL A 65 -6.45 -17.07 -0.98
N GLN A 66 -5.54 -18.03 -1.08
CA GLN A 66 -4.80 -18.56 0.05
C GLN A 66 -3.57 -17.69 0.35
N ASP A 67 -3.80 -16.44 0.76
CA ASP A 67 -2.76 -15.45 1.06
C ASP A 67 -2.43 -15.36 2.57
N GLY A 68 -3.21 -16.03 3.44
CA GLY A 68 -2.96 -16.11 4.88
C GLY A 68 -2.95 -14.77 5.61
N ASP A 69 -3.58 -13.73 5.10
CA ASP A 69 -3.50 -12.36 5.60
C ASP A 69 -4.77 -11.84 6.28
N THR A 70 -5.89 -12.56 6.19
CA THR A 70 -7.20 -12.14 6.76
C THR A 70 -7.09 -11.77 8.24
N GLY A 71 -6.37 -12.57 9.03
CA GLY A 71 -6.14 -12.26 10.45
C GLY A 71 -5.35 -10.97 10.66
N SER A 72 -4.33 -10.74 9.84
CA SER A 72 -3.51 -9.51 9.87
C SER A 72 -4.31 -8.28 9.46
N ASN A 73 -5.15 -8.41 8.42
CA ASN A 73 -6.01 -7.35 7.92
C ASN A 73 -7.09 -6.96 8.94
N LEU A 74 -7.77 -7.94 9.52
CA LEU A 74 -8.74 -7.70 10.59
C LEU A 74 -8.07 -7.12 11.85
N ALA A 75 -6.92 -7.65 12.28
CA ALA A 75 -6.19 -7.12 13.43
C ALA A 75 -5.72 -5.66 13.21
N SER A 76 -5.34 -5.28 12.00
CA SER A 76 -5.03 -3.87 11.64
C SER A 76 -6.23 -2.96 11.91
N MET A 77 -7.42 -3.35 11.43
CA MET A 77 -8.66 -2.61 11.65
C MET A 77 -9.00 -2.55 13.16
N MET A 78 -8.92 -3.67 13.87
CA MET A 78 -9.25 -3.74 15.30
C MET A 78 -8.32 -2.88 16.16
N ARG A 79 -7.01 -2.85 15.86
CA ARG A 79 -6.08 -1.93 16.53
C ARG A 79 -6.47 -0.47 16.30
N THR A 80 -6.87 -0.11 15.09
CA THR A 80 -7.28 1.26 14.80
C THR A 80 -8.56 1.62 15.57
N ILE A 81 -9.53 0.71 15.67
CA ILE A 81 -10.73 0.89 16.50
C ILE A 81 -10.32 1.15 17.95
N ILE A 82 -9.42 0.32 18.53
CA ILE A 82 -8.97 0.48 19.92
C ILE A 82 -8.30 1.84 20.16
N HIS A 83 -7.50 2.33 19.22
CA HIS A 83 -6.71 3.54 19.41
C HIS A 83 -7.41 4.84 19.03
N GLN A 84 -8.37 4.81 18.11
CA GLN A 84 -8.96 6.02 17.53
C GLN A 84 -10.45 6.18 17.83
N SER A 85 -11.15 5.13 18.30
CA SER A 85 -12.56 5.27 18.69
C SER A 85 -12.69 5.98 20.03
N GLU A 86 -13.66 6.86 20.10
CA GLU A 86 -13.94 7.66 21.29
C GLU A 86 -15.42 7.57 21.66
N GLU A 87 -15.69 7.57 22.97
CA GLU A 87 -17.04 7.82 23.48
C GLU A 87 -17.48 9.25 23.12
N LYS A 88 -18.65 9.38 22.55
CA LYS A 88 -19.29 10.66 22.19
C LYS A 88 -20.60 10.84 22.97
N GLU A 89 -21.21 12.02 22.85
CA GLU A 89 -22.45 12.35 23.56
C GLU A 89 -23.60 11.41 23.23
N THR A 90 -23.68 10.92 22.00
CA THR A 90 -24.75 10.01 21.56
C THR A 90 -24.21 8.66 21.10
N VAL A 91 -25.09 7.64 21.13
CA VAL A 91 -24.76 6.29 20.65
C VAL A 91 -24.40 6.31 19.16
N LYS A 92 -25.14 7.11 18.37
CA LYS A 92 -24.84 7.28 16.93
C LYS A 92 -23.46 7.87 16.71
N ALA A 93 -23.14 8.97 17.37
CA ALA A 93 -21.83 9.63 17.23
C ALA A 93 -20.67 8.71 17.70
N THR A 94 -20.89 7.87 18.72
CA THR A 94 -19.92 6.87 19.17
C THR A 94 -19.73 5.77 18.12
N LEU A 95 -20.81 5.25 17.54
CA LEU A 95 -20.74 4.28 16.45
C LEU A 95 -20.10 4.86 15.18
N GLU A 96 -20.34 6.14 14.86
CA GLU A 96 -19.64 6.84 13.78
C GLU A 96 -18.13 6.92 14.05
N SER A 97 -17.72 7.21 15.28
CA SER A 97 -16.29 7.18 15.68
C SER A 97 -15.67 5.80 15.49
N VAL A 98 -16.38 4.72 15.85
CA VAL A 98 -15.95 3.33 15.62
C VAL A 98 -15.87 3.01 14.13
N ALA A 99 -16.88 3.38 13.35
CA ALA A 99 -16.94 3.14 11.91
C ALA A 99 -15.82 3.89 11.16
N ASP A 100 -15.56 5.15 11.53
CA ASP A 100 -14.47 5.95 10.97
C ASP A 100 -13.09 5.33 11.26
N ALA A 101 -12.87 4.86 12.49
CA ALA A 101 -11.65 4.16 12.87
C ALA A 101 -11.52 2.82 12.10
N ALA A 102 -12.62 2.10 11.93
CA ALA A 102 -12.66 0.87 11.15
C ALA A 102 -12.29 1.12 9.69
N LEU A 103 -12.88 2.12 9.03
CA LEU A 103 -12.55 2.50 7.66
C LEU A 103 -11.08 2.89 7.49
N TYR A 104 -10.51 3.62 8.46
CA TYR A 104 -9.10 3.98 8.43
C TYR A 104 -8.17 2.77 8.53
N GLY A 105 -8.50 1.81 9.41
CA GLY A 105 -7.70 0.62 9.66
C GLY A 105 -8.00 -0.57 8.74
N ALA A 106 -9.10 -0.54 7.98
CA ALA A 106 -9.53 -1.62 7.11
C ALA A 106 -8.49 -1.95 6.03
N ARG A 107 -8.24 -3.25 5.84
CA ARG A 107 -7.35 -3.78 4.80
C ARG A 107 -7.95 -5.06 4.24
N GLY A 108 -7.69 -5.32 2.96
CA GLY A 108 -8.22 -6.48 2.25
C GLY A 108 -9.76 -6.54 2.27
N ASN A 109 -10.33 -7.49 1.54
CA ASN A 109 -11.79 -7.62 1.41
C ASN A 109 -12.49 -7.78 2.77
N SER A 110 -11.97 -8.65 3.65
CA SER A 110 -12.60 -8.94 4.95
C SER A 110 -12.64 -7.71 5.86
N GLY A 111 -11.56 -6.92 5.91
CA GLY A 111 -11.52 -5.69 6.70
C GLY A 111 -12.49 -4.63 6.16
N ILE A 112 -12.54 -4.45 4.85
CA ILE A 112 -13.39 -3.44 4.21
C ILE A 112 -14.88 -3.81 4.34
N ILE A 113 -15.24 -5.08 4.16
CA ILE A 113 -16.61 -5.57 4.36
C ILE A 113 -17.06 -5.36 5.81
N PHE A 114 -16.19 -5.66 6.76
CA PHE A 114 -16.52 -5.45 8.18
C PHE A 114 -16.66 -3.96 8.50
N ALA A 115 -15.78 -3.10 8.00
CA ALA A 115 -15.89 -1.65 8.19
C ALA A 115 -17.21 -1.11 7.59
N GLN A 116 -17.67 -1.65 6.46
CA GLN A 116 -18.94 -1.26 5.86
C GLN A 116 -20.14 -1.71 6.70
N TYR A 117 -20.07 -2.91 7.30
CA TYR A 117 -21.07 -3.33 8.28
C TYR A 117 -21.16 -2.36 9.46
N LEU A 118 -20.01 -1.90 10.00
CA LEU A 118 -19.97 -0.92 11.09
C LEU A 118 -20.50 0.45 10.66
N THR A 119 -20.22 0.87 9.43
CA THR A 119 -20.81 2.09 8.83
C THR A 119 -22.32 1.96 8.74
N GLY A 120 -22.82 0.83 8.21
CA GLY A 120 -24.25 0.56 8.14
C GLY A 120 -24.94 0.54 9.50
N LEU A 121 -24.25 0.02 10.52
CA LEU A 121 -24.76 0.03 11.90
C LEU A 121 -24.90 1.46 12.42
N SER A 122 -23.90 2.33 12.25
CA SER A 122 -23.92 3.72 12.69
C SER A 122 -25.01 4.54 11.96
N GLU A 123 -25.17 4.33 10.65
CA GLU A 123 -26.17 5.02 9.84
C GLU A 123 -27.63 4.58 10.16
N SER A 124 -27.79 3.36 10.67
CA SER A 124 -29.11 2.77 10.99
C SER A 124 -29.61 3.10 12.40
N VAL A 125 -28.79 3.75 13.23
CA VAL A 125 -29.15 4.14 14.60
C VAL A 125 -29.64 5.56 14.64
N ILE A 126 -30.68 5.82 15.46
CA ILE A 126 -31.20 7.18 15.73
C ILE A 126 -30.23 7.91 16.65
N ASP A 127 -30.05 9.20 16.43
CA ASP A 127 -29.16 10.07 17.20
C ASP A 127 -29.73 10.39 18.60
N ARG A 128 -29.32 9.62 19.61
CA ARG A 128 -29.74 9.72 21.02
C ARG A 128 -28.64 9.25 21.95
N ASP A 129 -28.70 9.69 23.22
CA ASP A 129 -27.75 9.30 24.27
C ASP A 129 -27.84 7.81 24.62
N THR A 130 -29.02 7.21 24.43
CA THR A 130 -29.27 5.77 24.64
C THR A 130 -30.19 5.22 23.56
N ILE A 131 -30.02 3.94 23.23
CA ILE A 131 -30.90 3.20 22.33
C ILE A 131 -31.41 1.93 23.02
N SER A 132 -32.59 1.45 22.64
CA SER A 132 -33.08 0.16 23.11
C SER A 132 -32.33 -0.99 22.43
N ILE A 133 -32.32 -2.17 23.08
CA ILE A 133 -31.76 -3.38 22.46
C ILE A 133 -32.48 -3.77 21.16
N GLN A 134 -33.76 -3.45 21.03
CA GLN A 134 -34.53 -3.67 19.82
C GLN A 134 -34.05 -2.76 18.68
N GLU A 135 -33.76 -1.48 18.96
CA GLU A 135 -33.17 -0.55 17.98
C GLU A 135 -31.79 -1.00 17.56
N TYR A 136 -30.94 -1.46 18.50
CA TYR A 136 -29.63 -2.03 18.18
C TYR A 136 -29.73 -3.27 17.29
N ALA A 137 -30.64 -4.19 17.62
CA ALA A 137 -30.86 -5.41 16.83
C ALA A 137 -31.37 -5.09 15.42
N GLN A 138 -32.28 -4.13 15.29
CA GLN A 138 -32.75 -3.67 14.00
C GLN A 138 -31.64 -3.02 13.18
N ALA A 139 -30.84 -2.15 13.78
CA ALA A 139 -29.71 -1.51 13.14
C ALA A 139 -28.65 -2.55 12.71
N SER A 140 -28.36 -3.54 13.56
CA SER A 140 -27.44 -4.64 13.23
C SER A 140 -27.91 -5.47 12.03
N ASN A 141 -29.21 -5.73 11.92
CA ASN A 141 -29.80 -6.44 10.79
C ASN A 141 -29.76 -5.59 9.50
N LEU A 142 -30.03 -4.29 9.58
CA LEU A 142 -29.94 -3.35 8.44
C LEU A 142 -28.49 -3.18 7.97
N ALA A 143 -27.52 -3.19 8.88
CA ALA A 143 -26.08 -3.08 8.55
C ALA A 143 -25.59 -4.18 7.59
N VAL A 144 -26.21 -5.34 7.60
CA VAL A 144 -25.91 -6.43 6.67
C VAL A 144 -26.13 -6.01 5.21
N LYS A 145 -27.16 -5.21 4.94
CA LYS A 145 -27.41 -4.70 3.59
C LYS A 145 -26.27 -3.82 3.09
N TYR A 146 -25.72 -2.98 3.95
CA TYR A 146 -24.56 -2.15 3.61
C TYR A 146 -23.33 -3.01 3.26
N ALA A 147 -23.07 -4.07 4.03
CA ALA A 147 -21.99 -5.01 3.74
C ALA A 147 -22.19 -5.71 2.37
N TYR A 148 -23.41 -6.14 2.05
CA TYR A 148 -23.74 -6.73 0.74
C TYR A 148 -23.52 -5.76 -0.42
N GLU A 149 -23.97 -4.50 -0.28
CA GLU A 149 -23.88 -3.47 -1.31
C GLU A 149 -22.42 -3.03 -1.58
N SER A 150 -21.51 -3.22 -0.62
CA SER A 150 -20.10 -2.87 -0.79
C SER A 150 -19.36 -3.79 -1.75
N ILE A 151 -19.78 -5.05 -1.88
CA ILE A 151 -19.10 -6.09 -2.64
C ILE A 151 -19.65 -6.17 -4.06
N GLU A 152 -18.80 -6.41 -5.02
CA GLU A 152 -19.21 -6.59 -6.41
C GLU A 152 -20.00 -7.88 -6.62
N ASN A 153 -19.42 -9.00 -6.17
CA ASN A 153 -20.01 -10.34 -6.28
C ASN A 153 -20.06 -10.99 -4.89
N PRO A 154 -21.11 -10.69 -4.08
CA PRO A 154 -21.22 -11.27 -2.75
C PRO A 154 -21.41 -12.79 -2.82
N VAL A 155 -20.59 -13.53 -2.06
CA VAL A 155 -20.57 -14.99 -2.06
C VAL A 155 -21.14 -15.52 -0.74
N GLU A 156 -22.16 -16.39 -0.83
CA GLU A 156 -22.71 -17.09 0.33
C GLU A 156 -21.71 -18.12 0.89
N GLY A 157 -21.75 -18.31 2.20
CA GLY A 157 -20.77 -19.14 2.91
C GLY A 157 -19.53 -18.38 3.36
N THR A 158 -19.60 -17.04 3.36
CA THR A 158 -18.54 -16.15 3.83
C THR A 158 -19.02 -15.31 5.03
N MET A 159 -18.19 -14.35 5.47
CA MET A 159 -18.49 -13.42 6.56
C MET A 159 -19.89 -12.82 6.48
N ILE A 160 -20.37 -12.46 5.28
CA ILE A 160 -21.68 -11.81 5.10
C ILE A 160 -22.82 -12.73 5.54
N SER A 161 -22.73 -14.04 5.20
CA SER A 161 -23.75 -15.01 5.61
C SER A 161 -23.85 -15.12 7.12
N VAL A 162 -22.72 -15.05 7.82
CA VAL A 162 -22.64 -15.11 9.28
C VAL A 162 -23.16 -13.81 9.92
N MET A 163 -22.83 -12.64 9.35
CA MET A 163 -23.38 -11.35 9.77
C MET A 163 -24.90 -11.29 9.64
N ARG A 164 -25.45 -11.87 8.56
CA ARG A 164 -26.90 -11.94 8.34
C ARG A 164 -27.58 -12.80 9.41
N GLU A 165 -27.03 -13.96 9.72
CA GLU A 165 -27.56 -14.84 10.75
C GLU A 165 -27.50 -14.19 12.14
N TRP A 166 -26.40 -13.49 12.46
CA TRP A 166 -26.25 -12.67 13.66
C TRP A 166 -27.36 -11.63 13.79
N GLY A 167 -27.58 -10.79 12.78
CA GLY A 167 -28.60 -9.74 12.80
C GLY A 167 -30.01 -10.29 12.93
N THR A 168 -30.31 -11.38 12.22
CA THR A 168 -31.61 -12.06 12.28
C THR A 168 -31.87 -12.67 13.67
N ALA A 169 -30.88 -13.34 14.23
CA ALA A 169 -30.98 -13.97 15.55
C ALA A 169 -31.10 -12.93 16.68
N LEU A 170 -30.36 -11.81 16.58
CA LEU A 170 -30.51 -10.67 17.51
C LEU A 170 -31.94 -10.12 17.50
N MET A 171 -32.51 -9.85 16.32
CA MET A 171 -33.87 -9.37 16.22
C MET A 171 -34.90 -10.32 16.84
N HIS A 172 -34.75 -11.62 16.55
CA HIS A 172 -35.61 -12.64 17.13
C HIS A 172 -35.50 -12.70 18.68
N ALA A 173 -34.26 -12.67 19.19
CA ALA A 173 -34.02 -12.72 20.62
C ALA A 173 -34.48 -11.45 21.35
N ALA A 174 -34.28 -10.26 20.75
CA ALA A 174 -34.69 -8.99 21.34
C ALA A 174 -36.20 -8.81 21.49
N THR A 175 -37.01 -9.59 20.76
CA THR A 175 -38.48 -9.63 20.94
C THR A 175 -38.93 -10.61 22.01
N ASN A 176 -38.11 -11.60 22.42
CA ASN A 176 -38.50 -12.71 23.24
C ASN A 176 -37.74 -12.82 24.58
N LYS A 177 -36.73 -12.01 24.82
CA LYS A 177 -35.87 -12.02 26.02
C LYS A 177 -35.71 -10.61 26.60
N ASP A 178 -35.51 -10.55 27.90
CA ASP A 178 -35.43 -9.30 28.67
C ASP A 178 -34.02 -9.05 29.24
N VAL A 179 -33.01 -9.87 28.92
CA VAL A 179 -31.64 -9.74 29.41
C VAL A 179 -30.68 -9.64 28.23
N ILE A 180 -29.91 -8.56 28.15
CA ILE A 180 -29.02 -8.28 27.00
C ILE A 180 -27.98 -9.40 26.78
N SER A 181 -27.39 -9.95 27.85
CA SER A 181 -26.43 -11.05 27.72
C SER A 181 -27.07 -12.33 27.18
N GLU A 182 -28.33 -12.61 27.52
CA GLU A 182 -29.07 -13.78 26.99
C GLU A 182 -29.46 -13.55 25.50
N ILE A 183 -29.76 -12.31 25.11
CA ILE A 183 -30.03 -11.93 23.72
C ILE A 183 -28.78 -12.14 22.86
N PHE A 184 -27.64 -11.65 23.31
CA PHE A 184 -26.35 -11.83 22.62
C PHE A 184 -25.91 -13.29 22.60
N GLU A 185 -26.12 -14.04 23.69
CA GLU A 185 -25.78 -15.47 23.74
C GLU A 185 -26.59 -16.29 22.74
N TYR A 186 -27.90 -16.08 22.68
CA TYR A 186 -28.76 -16.72 21.68
C TYR A 186 -28.28 -16.41 20.24
N ALA A 187 -28.00 -15.12 19.94
CA ALA A 187 -27.54 -14.73 18.64
C ALA A 187 -26.13 -15.31 18.33
N PHE A 188 -25.26 -15.41 19.33
CA PHE A 188 -23.93 -16.01 19.18
C PHE A 188 -24.00 -17.52 18.85
N GLU A 189 -24.90 -18.27 19.47
CA GLU A 189 -25.11 -19.69 19.14
C GLU A 189 -25.53 -19.87 17.67
N HIS A 190 -26.40 -19.00 17.17
CA HIS A 190 -26.81 -18.98 15.75
C HIS A 190 -25.64 -18.60 14.84
N THR A 191 -24.84 -17.62 15.22
CA THR A 191 -23.62 -17.21 14.53
C THR A 191 -22.61 -18.35 14.40
N GLN A 192 -22.37 -19.10 15.49
CA GLN A 192 -21.50 -20.29 15.47
C GLN A 192 -22.05 -21.41 14.57
N SER A 193 -23.37 -21.58 14.54
CA SER A 193 -24.01 -22.55 13.64
C SER A 193 -23.82 -22.16 12.17
N ALA A 194 -23.99 -20.87 11.84
CA ALA A 194 -23.76 -20.34 10.50
C ALA A 194 -22.28 -20.47 10.08
N LEU A 195 -21.35 -20.16 10.98
CA LEU A 195 -19.91 -20.34 10.75
C LEU A 195 -19.56 -21.77 10.35
N LYS A 196 -20.08 -22.76 11.07
CA LYS A 196 -19.84 -24.19 10.74
C LYS A 196 -20.35 -24.55 9.34
N LYS A 197 -21.46 -23.96 8.89
CA LYS A 197 -22.04 -24.19 7.57
C LYS A 197 -21.17 -23.63 6.42
N THR A 198 -20.34 -22.60 6.67
CA THR A 198 -19.46 -22.01 5.62
C THR A 198 -18.56 -23.08 5.00
N LYS A 199 -18.07 -24.02 5.82
CA LYS A 199 -17.23 -25.14 5.35
C LYS A 199 -17.93 -26.02 4.30
N GLU A 200 -19.25 -26.15 4.35
CA GLU A 200 -20.01 -26.98 3.42
C GLU A 200 -20.47 -26.19 2.19
N GLN A 201 -20.66 -24.89 2.32
CA GLN A 201 -21.18 -24.01 1.27
C GLN A 201 -20.16 -23.71 0.18
N LEU A 202 -18.86 -23.63 0.51
CA LEU A 202 -17.78 -23.36 -0.44
C LEU A 202 -16.89 -24.60 -0.63
N GLU A 203 -16.71 -25.01 -1.88
CA GLU A 203 -15.95 -26.22 -2.21
C GLU A 203 -14.49 -26.12 -1.75
N VAL A 204 -13.86 -24.93 -1.87
CA VAL A 204 -12.48 -24.69 -1.42
C VAL A 204 -12.34 -24.88 0.10
N LEU A 205 -13.28 -24.36 0.90
CA LEU A 205 -13.30 -24.52 2.35
C LEU A 205 -13.54 -25.99 2.76
N ARG A 206 -14.43 -26.67 2.03
CA ARG A 206 -14.69 -28.09 2.24
C ARG A 206 -13.45 -28.94 1.95
N LYS A 207 -12.73 -28.70 0.87
CA LYS A 207 -11.49 -29.40 0.51
C LYS A 207 -10.38 -29.16 1.54
N ALA A 208 -10.22 -27.91 2.00
CA ALA A 208 -9.24 -27.53 3.01
C ALA A 208 -9.62 -27.97 4.42
N GLY A 209 -10.90 -28.32 4.66
CA GLY A 209 -11.38 -28.77 5.96
C GLY A 209 -11.58 -27.65 6.98
N VAL A 210 -11.58 -26.37 6.55
CA VAL A 210 -11.66 -25.18 7.40
C VAL A 210 -12.97 -24.41 7.20
N VAL A 211 -13.25 -23.46 8.10
CA VAL A 211 -14.34 -22.48 7.96
C VAL A 211 -13.81 -21.22 7.28
N ASP A 212 -14.71 -20.34 6.83
CA ASP A 212 -14.31 -19.03 6.30
C ASP A 212 -13.59 -18.19 7.35
N SER A 213 -12.40 -17.68 7.02
CA SER A 213 -11.54 -16.92 7.94
C SER A 213 -12.18 -15.59 8.35
N GLY A 214 -12.77 -14.86 7.42
CA GLY A 214 -13.48 -13.63 7.72
C GLY A 214 -14.69 -13.85 8.63
N ALA A 215 -15.49 -14.90 8.36
CA ALA A 215 -16.62 -15.30 9.20
C ALA A 215 -16.17 -15.69 10.61
N GLN A 216 -15.05 -16.40 10.72
CA GLN A 216 -14.46 -16.73 12.03
C GLN A 216 -14.02 -15.47 12.77
N GLY A 217 -13.43 -14.49 12.07
CA GLY A 217 -13.04 -13.20 12.63
C GLY A 217 -14.23 -12.42 13.19
N PHE A 218 -15.35 -12.36 12.44
CA PHE A 218 -16.60 -11.77 12.93
C PHE A 218 -17.15 -12.52 14.14
N THR A 219 -17.07 -13.85 14.14
CA THR A 219 -17.51 -14.69 15.27
C THR A 219 -16.69 -14.41 16.53
N PHE A 220 -15.36 -14.26 16.41
CA PHE A 220 -14.50 -13.85 17.54
C PHE A 220 -14.86 -12.46 18.05
N PHE A 221 -15.18 -11.52 17.16
CA PHE A 221 -15.62 -10.18 17.57
C PHE A 221 -16.89 -10.24 18.42
N VAL A 222 -17.88 -10.98 17.99
CA VAL A 222 -19.14 -11.17 18.75
C VAL A 222 -18.88 -11.91 20.08
N GLU A 223 -18.00 -12.90 20.08
CA GLU A 223 -17.60 -13.62 21.30
C GLU A 223 -16.98 -12.68 22.35
N GLY A 224 -16.10 -11.77 21.91
CA GLY A 224 -15.51 -10.76 22.80
C GLY A 224 -16.54 -9.79 23.38
N ALA A 225 -17.50 -9.34 22.56
CA ALA A 225 -18.61 -8.50 23.01
C ALA A 225 -19.49 -9.23 24.04
N LEU A 226 -19.81 -10.50 23.79
CA LEU A 226 -20.59 -11.34 24.74
C LEU A 226 -19.82 -11.58 26.04
N TYR A 227 -18.51 -11.79 25.98
CA TYR A 227 -17.68 -11.94 27.17
C TYR A 227 -17.76 -10.71 28.08
N PHE A 228 -17.69 -9.51 27.51
CA PHE A 228 -17.87 -8.26 28.24
C PHE A 228 -19.24 -8.20 28.93
N LEU A 229 -20.31 -8.50 28.22
CA LEU A 229 -21.67 -8.47 28.79
C LEU A 229 -21.85 -9.43 29.97
N LYS A 230 -21.15 -10.57 29.97
CA LYS A 230 -21.22 -11.57 31.03
C LYS A 230 -20.34 -11.29 32.24
N ASN A 231 -19.17 -10.67 32.02
CA ASN A 231 -18.14 -10.56 33.06
C ASN A 231 -17.86 -9.13 33.51
N GLY A 232 -18.30 -8.12 32.78
CA GLY A 232 -18.16 -6.70 33.16
C GLY A 232 -16.73 -6.21 33.34
N ALA A 233 -15.75 -6.89 32.75
CA ALA A 233 -14.34 -6.57 32.94
C ALA A 233 -13.96 -5.32 32.15
N SER A 234 -13.48 -4.25 32.83
CA SER A 234 -12.76 -3.17 32.16
C SER A 234 -11.42 -3.70 31.63
N LEU A 235 -11.10 -3.41 30.37
CA LEU A 235 -9.79 -3.72 29.81
C LEU A 235 -8.70 -2.95 30.59
N ASP A 236 -7.69 -3.68 31.06
CA ASP A 236 -6.55 -3.06 31.74
C ASP A 236 -5.74 -2.25 30.71
N GLN A 237 -5.59 -0.95 30.94
CA GLN A 237 -4.87 -0.05 30.01
C GLN A 237 -3.40 -0.44 29.80
N SER A 238 -2.84 -1.31 30.64
CA SER A 238 -1.47 -1.82 30.50
C SER A 238 -1.27 -2.73 29.28
N ILE A 239 -2.34 -3.39 28.78
CA ILE A 239 -2.30 -4.26 27.58
C ILE A 239 -2.22 -3.45 26.29
N ILE A 240 -2.58 -2.18 26.32
CA ILE A 240 -2.65 -1.30 25.14
C ILE A 240 -1.25 -0.93 24.61
N ILE A 241 -0.21 -0.94 25.46
CA ILE A 241 1.13 -0.44 25.10
C ILE A 241 1.97 -1.44 24.29
N ASP A 242 1.76 -2.73 24.45
CA ASP A 242 2.56 -3.77 23.74
C ASP A 242 2.17 -3.97 22.26
N THR A 243 1.02 -3.46 21.82
CA THR A 243 0.51 -3.67 20.46
C THR A 243 1.06 -2.69 19.41
N ILE A 244 1.84 -1.69 19.79
CA ILE A 244 2.37 -0.67 18.86
C ILE A 244 3.49 -1.22 17.95
N ASN A 245 4.17 -2.28 18.35
CA ASN A 245 5.36 -2.81 17.64
C ASN A 245 5.09 -3.89 16.59
N ASP A 246 3.87 -4.42 16.49
CA ASP A 246 3.55 -5.56 15.63
C ASP A 246 2.95 -5.18 14.27
N THR A 247 3.59 -4.24 13.55
CA THR A 247 3.35 -4.07 12.10
C THR A 247 4.31 -4.93 11.28
N LEU A 248 4.61 -6.13 11.75
CA LEU A 248 5.44 -7.07 11.02
C LEU A 248 4.63 -7.69 9.88
N PHE A 249 5.10 -7.49 8.67
CA PHE A 249 4.79 -8.34 7.53
C PHE A 249 5.10 -9.79 7.95
N THR A 250 4.09 -10.61 8.10
CA THR A 250 4.30 -12.06 8.10
C THR A 250 4.42 -12.49 6.66
N PRO A 251 5.50 -13.19 6.27
CA PRO A 251 5.61 -13.78 4.95
C PRO A 251 4.47 -14.79 4.78
N ILE A 252 3.75 -14.69 3.70
CA ILE A 252 2.60 -15.52 3.41
C ILE A 252 3.01 -16.46 2.29
N GLU A 253 2.85 -17.77 2.48
CA GLU A 253 2.92 -18.74 1.40
C GLU A 253 1.67 -18.55 0.52
N MET A 254 1.82 -17.85 -0.60
CA MET A 254 0.75 -17.68 -1.56
C MET A 254 0.72 -18.85 -2.53
N ASN A 255 -0.37 -19.56 -2.57
CA ASN A 255 -0.72 -20.47 -3.66
C ASN A 255 -1.77 -19.79 -4.54
N HIS A 256 -1.34 -18.87 -5.41
CA HIS A 256 -2.19 -18.39 -6.49
C HIS A 256 -2.42 -19.53 -7.49
N THR A 257 -3.66 -19.89 -7.71
CA THR A 257 -4.07 -20.73 -8.85
C THR A 257 -4.15 -19.83 -10.07
N GLY A 258 -3.06 -19.54 -10.65
CA GLY A 258 -2.62 -19.07 -11.95
C GLY A 258 -3.61 -18.48 -12.98
N GLU A 259 -4.58 -17.64 -12.63
CA GLU A 259 -5.42 -16.88 -13.57
C GLU A 259 -5.86 -15.53 -12.99
N ASP A 260 -5.04 -14.85 -12.20
CA ASP A 260 -5.35 -13.48 -11.82
C ASP A 260 -5.11 -12.55 -13.02
N GLU A 261 -6.19 -12.00 -13.58
CA GLU A 261 -6.18 -11.10 -14.73
C GLU A 261 -5.50 -9.76 -14.41
N TYR A 262 -5.42 -9.39 -13.11
CA TYR A 262 -4.90 -8.11 -12.63
C TYR A 262 -3.71 -8.28 -11.69
N ARG A 263 -2.72 -7.42 -11.90
CA ARG A 263 -1.43 -7.46 -11.21
C ARG A 263 -1.41 -6.82 -9.82
N TYR A 264 -2.10 -5.70 -9.65
CA TYR A 264 -1.98 -4.87 -8.47
C TYR A 264 -3.24 -4.90 -7.61
N CYS A 265 -3.08 -5.28 -6.33
CA CYS A 265 -4.07 -4.98 -5.30
C CYS A 265 -3.89 -3.52 -4.88
N THR A 266 -4.90 -2.70 -5.14
CA THR A 266 -4.87 -1.25 -4.92
C THR A 266 -5.91 -0.85 -3.89
N GLU A 267 -5.47 -0.20 -2.81
CA GLU A 267 -6.34 0.28 -1.75
C GLU A 267 -6.15 1.77 -1.51
N CYS A 268 -7.23 2.46 -1.21
CA CYS A 268 -7.16 3.84 -0.76
C CYS A 268 -8.26 4.22 0.22
N LEU A 269 -8.03 5.33 0.93
CA LEU A 269 -9.03 6.04 1.71
C LEU A 269 -9.15 7.45 1.16
N ILE A 270 -10.38 7.86 0.85
CA ILE A 270 -10.71 9.17 0.27
C ILE A 270 -11.78 9.87 1.10
N GLU A 271 -11.65 11.17 1.30
CA GLU A 271 -12.60 12.02 2.02
C GLU A 271 -13.23 13.07 1.11
N GLY A 272 -14.46 13.48 1.45
CA GLY A 272 -15.20 14.53 0.75
C GLY A 272 -15.62 14.12 -0.66
N ILE A 273 -16.13 12.90 -0.83
CA ILE A 273 -16.54 12.36 -2.13
C ILE A 273 -17.81 13.06 -2.61
N GLY A 274 -17.74 13.65 -3.82
CA GLY A 274 -18.86 14.37 -4.43
C GLY A 274 -19.92 13.50 -5.12
N ILE A 275 -19.69 12.17 -5.21
CA ILE A 275 -20.58 11.22 -5.90
C ILE A 275 -21.05 10.12 -4.96
N GLU A 276 -22.17 9.50 -5.31
CA GLU A 276 -22.73 8.38 -4.56
C GLU A 276 -21.88 7.10 -4.71
N GLN A 277 -21.82 6.28 -3.66
CA GLN A 277 -20.97 5.07 -3.64
C GLN A 277 -21.25 4.09 -4.76
N HIS A 278 -22.53 3.93 -5.14
CA HIS A 278 -22.86 3.03 -6.24
C HIS A 278 -22.32 3.53 -7.58
N VAL A 279 -22.33 4.86 -7.85
CA VAL A 279 -21.75 5.45 -9.05
C VAL A 279 -20.23 5.31 -9.03
N LEU A 280 -19.59 5.54 -7.88
CA LEU A 280 -18.16 5.34 -7.68
C LEU A 280 -17.78 3.88 -7.98
N LYS A 281 -18.50 2.93 -7.41
CA LYS A 281 -18.27 1.49 -7.59
C LYS A 281 -18.43 1.06 -9.06
N GLU A 282 -19.52 1.47 -9.73
CA GLU A 282 -19.74 1.14 -11.15
C GLU A 282 -18.66 1.73 -12.06
N THR A 283 -18.16 2.93 -11.74
CA THR A 283 -17.04 3.51 -12.50
C THR A 283 -15.74 2.75 -12.26
N LEU A 284 -15.44 2.39 -11.01
CA LEU A 284 -14.22 1.65 -10.67
C LEU A 284 -14.14 0.28 -11.36
N LYS A 285 -15.25 -0.38 -11.61
CA LYS A 285 -15.30 -1.64 -12.39
C LYS A 285 -14.74 -1.51 -13.82
N THR A 286 -14.67 -0.31 -14.36
CA THR A 286 -14.05 -0.08 -15.69
C THR A 286 -12.52 -0.09 -15.63
N PHE A 287 -11.92 -0.03 -14.45
CA PHE A 287 -10.47 -0.01 -14.24
C PHE A 287 -9.90 -1.36 -13.76
N GLY A 288 -10.77 -2.30 -13.34
CA GLY A 288 -10.34 -3.59 -12.80
C GLY A 288 -11.48 -4.40 -12.21
N ASP A 289 -11.14 -5.41 -11.43
CA ASP A 289 -12.10 -6.28 -10.73
C ASP A 289 -11.94 -6.25 -9.21
N SER A 290 -12.62 -7.16 -8.51
CA SER A 290 -12.59 -7.29 -7.04
C SER A 290 -12.92 -5.99 -6.31
N VAL A 291 -13.78 -5.14 -6.92
CA VAL A 291 -14.10 -3.80 -6.43
C VAL A 291 -14.93 -3.88 -5.15
N VAL A 292 -14.38 -3.33 -4.07
CA VAL A 292 -15.07 -3.11 -2.80
C VAL A 292 -15.01 -1.64 -2.42
N VAL A 293 -16.18 -1.04 -2.16
CA VAL A 293 -16.30 0.36 -1.73
C VAL A 293 -17.06 0.39 -0.41
N ALA A 294 -16.41 0.83 0.64
CA ALA A 294 -16.99 0.94 1.99
C ALA A 294 -16.93 2.38 2.52
N GLY A 295 -17.88 2.76 3.35
CA GLY A 295 -18.00 4.10 3.94
C GLY A 295 -19.25 4.83 3.47
N ASN A 296 -19.14 6.14 3.30
CA ASN A 296 -20.20 7.03 2.85
C ASN A 296 -19.62 8.22 2.05
N THR A 297 -20.44 9.21 1.71
CA THR A 297 -19.98 10.40 0.94
C THR A 297 -18.95 11.26 1.68
N ARG A 298 -18.86 11.16 3.00
CA ARG A 298 -17.83 11.88 3.79
C ARG A 298 -16.46 11.19 3.70
N LYS A 299 -16.46 9.84 3.75
CA LYS A 299 -15.23 9.03 3.79
C LYS A 299 -15.51 7.65 3.19
N SER A 300 -14.68 7.23 2.23
CA SER A 300 -14.79 5.90 1.64
C SER A 300 -13.45 5.20 1.53
N ARG A 301 -13.43 3.93 1.91
CA ARG A 301 -12.35 2.98 1.67
C ARG A 301 -12.63 2.21 0.40
N ILE A 302 -11.63 2.11 -0.46
CA ILE A 302 -11.73 1.47 -1.77
C ILE A 302 -10.66 0.39 -1.86
N HIS A 303 -11.05 -0.76 -2.41
CA HIS A 303 -10.17 -1.84 -2.81
C HIS A 303 -10.52 -2.22 -4.26
N ILE A 304 -9.50 -2.44 -5.09
CA ILE A 304 -9.64 -2.85 -6.48
C ILE A 304 -8.38 -3.59 -6.93
N HIS A 305 -8.55 -4.65 -7.72
CA HIS A 305 -7.45 -5.25 -8.48
C HIS A 305 -7.38 -4.62 -9.87
N THR A 306 -6.20 -4.13 -10.27
CA THR A 306 -6.02 -3.41 -11.53
C THR A 306 -4.61 -3.60 -12.09
N ASN A 307 -4.45 -3.43 -13.40
CA ASN A 307 -3.13 -3.35 -14.04
C ASN A 307 -2.58 -1.93 -14.06
N GLU A 308 -3.43 -0.91 -13.78
CA GLU A 308 -3.10 0.50 -13.94
C GLU A 308 -3.49 1.33 -12.70
N PRO A 309 -2.83 1.13 -11.55
CA PRO A 309 -3.17 1.86 -10.31
C PRO A 309 -3.20 3.38 -10.49
N ALA A 310 -2.27 3.94 -11.27
CA ALA A 310 -2.22 5.38 -11.51
C ALA A 310 -3.51 5.93 -12.12
N GLN A 311 -4.19 5.19 -13.03
CA GLN A 311 -5.47 5.62 -13.60
C GLN A 311 -6.58 5.64 -12.56
N VAL A 312 -6.61 4.66 -11.67
CA VAL A 312 -7.55 4.61 -10.54
C VAL A 312 -7.37 5.85 -9.66
N PHE A 313 -6.13 6.18 -9.31
CA PHE A 313 -5.85 7.34 -8.48
C PHE A 313 -6.13 8.66 -9.20
N GLU A 314 -5.83 8.77 -10.49
CA GLU A 314 -6.16 9.95 -11.32
C GLU A 314 -7.66 10.22 -11.34
N TYR A 315 -8.48 9.18 -11.47
CA TYR A 315 -9.94 9.30 -11.36
C TYR A 315 -10.38 9.73 -9.94
N LEU A 316 -9.87 9.04 -8.91
CA LEU A 316 -10.27 9.29 -7.52
C LEU A 316 -9.89 10.69 -7.02
N TYR A 317 -8.82 11.26 -7.56
CA TYR A 317 -8.38 12.63 -7.28
C TYR A 317 -9.42 13.69 -7.61
N GLN A 318 -10.19 13.46 -8.68
CA GLN A 318 -11.25 14.36 -9.10
C GLN A 318 -12.50 14.22 -8.21
N GLN A 319 -12.58 13.15 -7.41
CA GLN A 319 -13.75 12.85 -6.59
C GLN A 319 -13.61 13.33 -5.14
N GLY A 320 -12.40 13.51 -4.61
CA GLY A 320 -12.19 13.93 -3.24
C GLY A 320 -10.73 13.99 -2.81
N SER A 321 -10.48 14.13 -1.51
CA SER A 321 -9.14 14.24 -0.92
C SER A 321 -8.60 12.87 -0.55
N MET A 322 -7.47 12.47 -1.11
CA MET A 322 -6.79 11.21 -0.80
C MET A 322 -6.10 11.27 0.57
N VAL A 323 -6.44 10.34 1.47
CA VAL A 323 -5.89 10.26 2.82
C VAL A 323 -4.88 9.12 2.96
N PHE A 324 -5.13 8.01 2.27
CA PHE A 324 -4.28 6.82 2.36
C PHE A 324 -4.21 6.12 1.00
N GLN A 325 -3.04 5.54 0.70
CA GLN A 325 -2.78 4.76 -0.52
C GLN A 325 -1.93 3.54 -0.18
N LYS A 326 -2.28 2.39 -0.72
CA LYS A 326 -1.50 1.15 -0.66
C LYS A 326 -1.63 0.41 -1.98
N ILE A 327 -0.51 -0.10 -2.50
CA ILE A 327 -0.47 -0.94 -3.69
C ILE A 327 0.45 -2.12 -3.37
N ASP A 328 -0.06 -3.32 -3.58
CA ASP A 328 0.69 -4.56 -3.51
C ASP A 328 0.80 -5.15 -4.92
N ASP A 329 1.99 -5.53 -5.34
CA ASP A 329 2.26 -6.22 -6.61
C ASP A 329 2.11 -7.73 -6.36
N MET A 330 0.92 -8.27 -6.64
CA MET A 330 0.58 -9.68 -6.42
C MET A 330 1.42 -10.61 -7.30
N PHE A 331 1.69 -10.22 -8.54
CA PHE A 331 2.55 -10.98 -9.44
C PHE A 331 3.97 -11.12 -8.87
N LYS A 332 4.52 -10.04 -8.32
CA LYS A 332 5.86 -10.06 -7.71
C LYS A 332 5.89 -10.89 -6.41
N GLN A 333 4.85 -10.80 -5.60
CA GLN A 333 4.73 -11.62 -4.39
C GLN A 333 4.72 -13.11 -4.75
N GLU A 334 3.90 -13.52 -5.72
CA GLU A 334 3.84 -14.88 -6.21
C GLU A 334 5.19 -15.36 -6.79
N THR A 335 5.84 -14.51 -7.61
CA THR A 335 7.14 -14.80 -8.20
C THR A 335 8.21 -15.05 -7.13
N VAL A 336 8.24 -14.27 -6.04
CA VAL A 336 9.18 -14.44 -4.92
C VAL A 336 8.97 -15.76 -4.20
N VAL A 337 7.73 -16.17 -4.00
CA VAL A 337 7.42 -17.42 -3.27
C VAL A 337 7.71 -18.65 -4.14
N ASN A 338 7.22 -18.68 -5.38
CA ASN A 338 7.13 -19.88 -6.20
C ASN A 338 8.18 -19.98 -7.32
N HIS A 339 8.70 -18.85 -7.81
CA HIS A 339 9.46 -18.79 -9.08
C HIS A 339 10.76 -17.99 -9.00
N ARG A 340 11.42 -17.96 -7.82
CA ARG A 340 12.71 -17.26 -7.68
C ARG A 340 13.78 -17.84 -8.61
N LYS A 341 14.45 -16.95 -9.35
CA LYS A 341 15.56 -17.31 -10.26
C LYS A 341 16.92 -17.36 -9.55
N SER A 342 17.06 -16.73 -8.38
CA SER A 342 18.33 -16.64 -7.63
C SER A 342 18.10 -16.63 -6.12
N GLN A 343 19.15 -16.92 -5.36
CA GLN A 343 19.19 -16.72 -3.90
C GLN A 343 19.71 -15.32 -3.51
N ILE A 344 20.07 -14.48 -4.48
CA ILE A 344 20.48 -13.09 -4.29
C ILE A 344 19.33 -12.21 -4.77
N ALA A 345 18.73 -11.43 -3.86
CA ALA A 345 17.74 -10.41 -4.23
C ALA A 345 18.43 -9.17 -4.79
N LEU A 346 17.87 -8.60 -5.85
CA LEU A 346 18.30 -7.32 -6.41
C LEU A 346 17.26 -6.25 -6.11
N VAL A 347 17.67 -5.18 -5.44
CA VAL A 347 16.80 -4.05 -5.05
C VAL A 347 17.33 -2.75 -5.64
N THR A 348 16.45 -1.90 -6.11
CA THR A 348 16.76 -0.50 -6.46
C THR A 348 15.62 0.44 -6.08
N ASP A 349 15.85 1.75 -6.15
CA ASP A 349 14.78 2.76 -6.01
C ASP A 349 14.13 3.09 -7.37
N SER A 350 12.96 3.73 -7.34
CA SER A 350 12.20 4.05 -8.56
C SER A 350 12.86 5.10 -9.48
N ILE A 351 13.97 5.71 -9.04
CA ILE A 351 14.78 6.63 -9.87
C ILE A 351 15.49 5.85 -10.99
N ALA A 352 15.78 4.57 -10.80
CA ALA A 352 16.26 3.71 -11.87
C ALA A 352 15.18 3.56 -12.95
N ASP A 353 15.39 4.21 -14.09
CA ASP A 353 14.43 4.13 -15.18
C ASP A 353 14.66 2.88 -16.00
N LEU A 354 13.84 1.88 -15.73
CA LEU A 354 13.82 0.56 -16.35
C LEU A 354 12.42 0.27 -16.91
N PRO A 355 12.31 -0.36 -18.08
CA PRO A 355 11.04 -0.94 -18.54
C PRO A 355 10.52 -2.02 -17.60
N GLN A 356 9.20 -2.17 -17.52
CA GLN A 356 8.57 -3.15 -16.64
C GLN A 356 8.96 -4.60 -16.99
N GLU A 357 9.13 -4.88 -18.27
CA GLU A 357 9.55 -6.20 -18.77
C GLU A 357 10.92 -6.60 -18.20
N ILE A 358 11.89 -5.68 -18.14
CA ILE A 358 13.21 -5.95 -17.55
C ILE A 358 13.10 -6.13 -16.03
N ILE A 359 12.26 -5.33 -15.36
CA ILE A 359 12.02 -5.44 -13.91
C ILE A 359 11.45 -6.83 -13.57
N ASP A 360 10.55 -7.34 -14.39
CA ASP A 360 9.89 -8.63 -14.17
C ASP A 360 10.80 -9.80 -14.57
N ASP A 361 11.40 -9.74 -15.75
CA ASP A 361 12.29 -10.79 -16.24
C ASP A 361 13.51 -10.99 -15.32
N GLU A 362 14.07 -9.92 -14.82
CA GLU A 362 15.25 -9.98 -13.93
C GLU A 362 14.86 -9.99 -12.43
N GLN A 363 13.56 -10.05 -12.10
CA GLN A 363 13.02 -10.10 -10.74
C GLN A 363 13.54 -8.96 -9.83
N ILE A 364 13.66 -7.75 -10.38
CA ILE A 364 14.17 -6.58 -9.67
C ILE A 364 13.12 -6.02 -8.71
N HIS A 365 13.46 -5.83 -7.44
CA HIS A 365 12.60 -5.20 -6.44
C HIS A 365 12.76 -3.68 -6.47
N ILE A 366 11.66 -2.96 -6.61
CA ILE A 366 11.66 -1.49 -6.65
C ILE A 366 11.15 -0.92 -5.34
N VAL A 367 11.92 -0.01 -4.73
CA VAL A 367 11.45 0.82 -3.61
C VAL A 367 11.02 2.17 -4.18
N HIS A 368 9.72 2.42 -4.18
CA HIS A 368 9.15 3.63 -4.76
C HIS A 368 9.42 4.83 -3.87
N ILE A 369 9.93 5.91 -4.48
CA ILE A 369 10.14 7.22 -3.86
C ILE A 369 8.77 7.87 -3.62
N ASP A 370 8.60 8.53 -2.47
CA ASP A 370 7.41 9.31 -2.20
C ASP A 370 7.51 10.69 -2.88
N ILE A 371 6.44 11.09 -3.54
CA ILE A 371 6.28 12.41 -4.13
C ILE A 371 5.23 13.17 -3.33
N LEU A 372 5.64 14.29 -2.77
CA LEU A 372 4.76 15.18 -2.02
C LEU A 372 4.25 16.28 -2.94
N TYR A 373 2.96 16.32 -3.16
CA TYR A 373 2.30 17.35 -3.92
C TYR A 373 1.07 17.87 -3.16
N LYS A 374 1.08 19.16 -2.83
CA LYS A 374 0.15 19.73 -1.85
C LYS A 374 0.25 18.92 -0.52
N ASN A 375 -0.83 18.39 -0.02
CA ASN A 375 -0.86 17.62 1.24
C ASN A 375 -0.92 16.11 1.02
N ILE A 376 -0.58 15.64 -0.19
CA ILE A 376 -0.71 14.24 -0.57
C ILE A 376 0.65 13.66 -0.91
N SER A 377 0.88 12.44 -0.42
CA SER A 377 2.06 11.65 -0.73
C SER A 377 1.71 10.58 -1.77
N TYR A 378 2.36 10.63 -2.91
CA TYR A 378 2.23 9.67 -4.01
C TYR A 378 3.40 8.72 -4.05
N LYS A 379 3.18 7.53 -4.58
CA LYS A 379 4.24 6.57 -4.92
C LYS A 379 4.64 6.77 -6.37
N ASP A 380 5.90 7.16 -6.60
CA ASP A 380 6.47 7.36 -7.92
C ASP A 380 6.26 6.13 -8.83
N LYS A 381 5.79 6.34 -10.04
CA LYS A 381 5.43 5.33 -11.06
C LYS A 381 4.20 4.47 -10.74
N LEU A 382 3.71 4.42 -9.49
CA LEU A 382 2.57 3.57 -9.10
C LEU A 382 1.26 4.34 -8.97
N THR A 383 1.26 5.47 -8.23
CA THR A 383 0.02 6.20 -7.95
C THR A 383 -0.09 7.53 -8.67
N ILE A 384 0.96 7.92 -9.38
CA ILE A 384 0.96 9.09 -10.25
C ILE A 384 1.95 8.90 -11.40
N ARG A 385 1.54 9.29 -12.61
CA ARG A 385 2.38 9.30 -13.80
C ARG A 385 3.10 10.64 -13.93
N ALA A 386 4.26 10.64 -14.60
CA ALA A 386 5.05 11.84 -14.85
C ALA A 386 4.24 12.94 -15.53
N LYS A 387 3.46 12.59 -16.56
CA LYS A 387 2.61 13.54 -17.29
C LYS A 387 1.60 14.22 -16.38
N THR A 388 0.81 13.44 -15.64
CA THR A 388 -0.23 13.97 -14.73
C THR A 388 0.38 14.89 -13.68
N LEU A 389 1.51 14.51 -13.08
CA LEU A 389 2.19 15.33 -12.08
C LEU A 389 2.69 16.66 -12.66
N LEU A 390 3.23 16.66 -13.89
CA LEU A 390 3.69 17.88 -14.56
C LEU A 390 2.52 18.79 -14.93
N ASP A 391 1.39 18.24 -15.40
CA ASP A 391 0.21 19.01 -15.75
C ASP A 391 -0.38 19.68 -14.49
N LEU A 392 -0.59 18.93 -13.40
CA LEU A 392 -1.02 19.48 -12.11
C LEU A 392 -0.06 20.56 -11.57
N SER A 393 1.24 20.31 -11.67
CA SER A 393 2.28 21.28 -11.23
C SER A 393 2.22 22.60 -12.00
N LYS A 394 1.89 22.55 -13.29
CA LYS A 394 1.74 23.74 -14.15
C LYS A 394 0.45 24.49 -13.82
N GLU A 395 -0.67 23.80 -13.72
CA GLU A 395 -1.98 24.39 -13.41
C GLU A 395 -1.99 25.12 -12.07
N ASP A 396 -1.43 24.51 -11.06
CA ASP A 396 -1.37 25.06 -9.70
C ASP A 396 -0.18 25.98 -9.45
N ASN A 397 0.81 26.02 -10.34
CA ASN A 397 2.09 26.70 -10.14
C ASN A 397 2.80 26.25 -8.82
N VAL A 398 2.66 24.98 -8.46
CA VAL A 398 3.27 24.37 -7.28
C VAL A 398 4.27 23.31 -7.72
N LEU A 399 5.53 23.43 -7.28
CA LEU A 399 6.56 22.45 -7.59
C LEU A 399 6.42 21.24 -6.63
N PRO A 400 6.20 20.03 -7.14
CA PRO A 400 6.22 18.82 -6.32
C PRO A 400 7.59 18.60 -5.68
N THR A 401 7.62 17.99 -4.49
CA THR A 401 8.86 17.62 -3.83
C THR A 401 8.91 16.10 -3.66
N SER A 402 10.12 15.55 -3.52
CA SER A 402 10.27 14.11 -3.26
C SER A 402 10.80 13.87 -1.86
N SER A 403 10.34 12.77 -1.24
CA SER A 403 10.83 12.27 0.03
C SER A 403 11.51 10.93 -0.15
N GLN A 404 12.71 10.78 0.39
CA GLN A 404 13.42 9.50 0.39
C GLN A 404 12.62 8.42 1.13
N PRO A 405 12.77 7.11 0.79
CA PRO A 405 12.10 6.03 1.49
C PRO A 405 12.37 6.08 2.99
N GLY A 406 11.29 5.97 3.78
CA GLY A 406 11.38 6.00 5.23
C GLY A 406 12.06 4.75 5.81
N PRO A 407 12.68 4.84 7.01
CA PRO A 407 13.35 3.70 7.63
C PRO A 407 12.46 2.47 7.76
N LYS A 408 11.19 2.64 8.11
CA LYS A 408 10.23 1.53 8.26
C LYS A 408 9.89 0.84 6.94
N GLN A 409 9.78 1.60 5.84
CA GLN A 409 9.57 1.05 4.51
C GLN A 409 10.77 0.19 4.08
N ILE A 410 11.99 0.66 4.35
CA ILE A 410 13.23 -0.08 4.06
C ILE A 410 13.34 -1.33 4.95
N GLU A 411 13.04 -1.22 6.23
CA GLU A 411 13.03 -2.34 7.15
C GLU A 411 12.07 -3.44 6.68
N ASN A 412 10.84 -3.07 6.32
CA ASN A 412 9.83 -4.02 5.87
C ASN A 412 10.27 -4.79 4.62
N ILE A 413 10.85 -4.12 3.61
CA ILE A 413 11.30 -4.84 2.40
C ILE A 413 12.51 -5.74 2.69
N LEU A 414 13.47 -5.29 3.49
CA LEU A 414 14.62 -6.11 3.84
C LEU A 414 14.24 -7.32 4.72
N ASP A 415 13.29 -7.15 5.64
CA ASP A 415 12.72 -8.22 6.44
C ASP A 415 11.99 -9.25 5.56
N TYR A 416 11.14 -8.78 4.66
CA TYR A 416 10.45 -9.63 3.69
C TYR A 416 11.45 -10.45 2.86
N LEU A 417 12.41 -9.78 2.23
CA LEU A 417 13.41 -10.45 1.39
C LEU A 417 14.26 -11.46 2.16
N SER A 418 14.59 -11.17 3.43
CA SER A 418 15.37 -12.09 4.27
C SER A 418 14.67 -13.41 4.59
N SER A 419 13.37 -13.50 4.36
CA SER A 419 12.61 -14.75 4.53
C SER A 419 12.70 -15.68 3.32
N TYR A 420 13.14 -15.14 2.17
CA TYR A 420 13.16 -15.87 0.90
C TYR A 420 14.53 -15.96 0.23
N TYR A 421 15.48 -15.07 0.57
CA TYR A 421 16.78 -14.96 -0.07
C TYR A 421 17.92 -15.09 0.94
N ASP A 422 19.08 -15.56 0.49
CA ASP A 422 20.29 -15.65 1.32
C ASP A 422 21.00 -14.29 1.44
N SER A 423 20.80 -13.42 0.44
CA SER A 423 21.42 -12.09 0.45
C SER A 423 20.67 -11.09 -0.44
N VAL A 424 20.96 -9.80 -0.24
CA VAL A 424 20.41 -8.70 -1.05
C VAL A 424 21.51 -7.72 -1.46
N ILE A 425 21.47 -7.31 -2.73
CA ILE A 425 22.28 -6.22 -3.27
C ILE A 425 21.32 -5.06 -3.60
N VAL A 426 21.56 -3.90 -3.00
CA VAL A 426 20.74 -2.69 -3.19
C VAL A 426 21.55 -1.66 -3.97
N LEU A 427 21.08 -1.27 -5.15
CA LEU A 427 21.65 -0.19 -5.95
C LEU A 427 20.80 1.06 -5.80
N THR A 428 21.34 2.13 -5.24
CA THR A 428 20.60 3.37 -5.00
C THR A 428 21.03 4.48 -5.94
N VAL A 429 20.13 5.43 -6.17
CA VAL A 429 20.47 6.73 -6.76
C VAL A 429 21.65 7.37 -6.03
N SER A 430 22.38 8.25 -6.73
CA SER A 430 23.51 8.98 -6.15
C SER A 430 23.20 9.56 -4.76
N LYS A 431 24.06 9.28 -3.78
CA LYS A 431 23.93 9.73 -2.37
C LYS A 431 23.95 11.25 -2.20
N VAL A 432 24.48 11.99 -3.20
CA VAL A 432 24.48 13.46 -3.16
C VAL A 432 23.19 14.07 -3.73
N LEU A 433 22.40 13.28 -4.47
CA LEU A 433 21.11 13.70 -5.04
C LEU A 433 19.92 13.28 -4.14
N SER A 434 20.09 12.24 -3.32
CA SER A 434 19.04 11.70 -2.43
C SER A 434 19.64 11.07 -1.17
N GLY A 435 18.91 11.15 -0.07
CA GLY A 435 19.27 10.44 1.18
C GLY A 435 18.97 8.95 1.18
N THR A 436 18.47 8.37 0.07
CA THR A 436 18.09 6.96 -0.05
C THR A 436 19.22 6.02 0.37
N TYR A 437 20.44 6.22 -0.17
CA TYR A 437 21.63 5.46 0.22
C TYR A 437 21.85 5.46 1.74
N ASN A 438 21.79 6.64 2.35
CA ASN A 438 22.06 6.78 3.79
C ASN A 438 20.99 6.09 4.65
N ASN A 439 19.72 6.13 4.22
CA ASN A 439 18.64 5.45 4.93
C ASN A 439 18.77 3.93 4.83
N PHE A 440 19.04 3.40 3.63
CA PHE A 440 19.32 1.96 3.47
C PHE A 440 20.49 1.50 4.32
N SER A 441 21.62 2.23 4.31
CA SER A 441 22.81 1.90 5.09
C SER A 441 22.51 1.86 6.60
N LYS A 442 21.80 2.87 7.13
CA LYS A 442 21.41 2.93 8.53
C LYS A 442 20.48 1.79 8.96
N VAL A 443 19.54 1.42 8.10
CA VAL A 443 18.62 0.31 8.40
C VAL A 443 19.37 -1.02 8.32
N ALA A 444 20.19 -1.24 7.29
CA ALA A 444 21.00 -2.44 7.15
C ALA A 444 21.94 -2.68 8.34
N GLU A 445 22.56 -1.62 8.90
CA GLU A 445 23.39 -1.70 10.11
C GLU A 445 22.60 -2.15 11.34
N LYS A 446 21.31 -1.79 11.45
CA LYS A 446 20.43 -2.17 12.57
C LYS A 446 19.87 -3.58 12.41
N LEU A 447 19.61 -4.00 11.20
CA LEU A 447 18.89 -5.23 10.85
C LEU A 447 19.79 -6.48 10.88
N LYS A 448 20.74 -6.58 11.78
CA LYS A 448 21.72 -7.67 11.88
C LYS A 448 21.05 -9.05 11.94
N LYS A 449 20.79 -9.67 10.78
CA LYS A 449 20.33 -11.06 10.68
C LYS A 449 21.52 -11.99 10.41
N PRO A 450 21.73 -13.07 11.22
CA PRO A 450 22.95 -13.89 11.16
C PRO A 450 23.23 -14.54 9.81
N ASN A 451 22.20 -14.83 9.01
CA ASN A 451 22.30 -15.58 7.76
C ASN A 451 21.81 -14.80 6.53
N PHE A 452 21.70 -13.47 6.62
CA PHE A 452 21.25 -12.64 5.52
C PHE A 452 22.22 -11.50 5.26
N LYS A 453 22.94 -11.59 4.13
CA LYS A 453 23.93 -10.59 3.76
C LYS A 453 23.30 -9.42 3.03
N ILE A 454 23.62 -8.19 3.45
CA ILE A 454 23.09 -6.96 2.84
C ILE A 454 24.24 -6.10 2.34
N SER A 455 24.26 -5.75 1.05
CA SER A 455 25.20 -4.79 0.47
C SER A 455 24.47 -3.63 -0.19
N ILE A 456 24.86 -2.41 0.18
CA ILE A 456 24.29 -1.18 -0.37
C ILE A 456 25.32 -0.50 -1.25
N VAL A 457 25.02 -0.34 -2.52
CA VAL A 457 25.91 0.29 -3.53
C VAL A 457 25.36 1.67 -3.88
N ASN A 458 26.19 2.69 -3.69
CA ASN A 458 25.95 4.02 -4.23
C ASN A 458 26.34 4.04 -5.71
N THR A 459 25.37 4.07 -6.62
CA THR A 459 25.64 4.07 -8.06
C THR A 459 26.31 5.33 -8.56
N LYS A 460 26.31 6.43 -7.79
CA LYS A 460 26.70 7.77 -8.23
C LYS A 460 25.98 8.22 -9.52
N GLN A 461 24.93 7.52 -9.89
CA GLN A 461 24.13 7.74 -11.09
C GLN A 461 22.66 7.99 -10.72
N ASN A 462 21.86 8.29 -11.72
CA ASN A 462 20.40 8.37 -11.66
C ASN A 462 19.81 7.89 -13.00
N SER A 463 18.48 7.80 -13.03
CA SER A 463 17.69 7.60 -14.25
C SER A 463 18.21 6.41 -15.09
N GLY A 464 18.36 6.56 -16.40
CA GLY A 464 18.80 5.50 -17.30
C GLY A 464 20.21 4.95 -17.00
N ALA A 465 21.14 5.77 -16.47
CA ALA A 465 22.48 5.28 -16.12
C ALA A 465 22.46 4.37 -14.87
N GLN A 466 21.62 4.67 -13.89
CA GLN A 466 21.33 3.77 -12.78
C GLN A 466 20.65 2.50 -13.29
N GLY A 467 19.68 2.63 -14.22
CA GLY A 467 19.02 1.48 -14.84
C GLY A 467 19.97 0.52 -15.54
N LEU A 468 20.97 1.03 -16.28
CA LEU A 468 22.02 0.20 -16.90
C LEU A 468 22.82 -0.59 -15.84
N LEU A 469 23.18 0.03 -14.72
CA LEU A 469 23.92 -0.63 -13.64
C LEU A 469 23.07 -1.70 -12.96
N VAL A 470 21.77 -1.43 -12.75
CA VAL A 470 20.84 -2.41 -12.18
C VAL A 470 20.68 -3.61 -13.11
N LYS A 471 20.45 -3.39 -14.41
CA LYS A 471 20.42 -4.45 -15.42
C LYS A 471 21.71 -5.25 -15.44
N LYS A 472 22.86 -4.58 -15.35
CA LYS A 472 24.17 -5.23 -15.32
C LYS A 472 24.37 -6.10 -14.08
N CYS A 473 23.88 -5.65 -12.92
CA CYS A 473 23.86 -6.44 -11.68
C CYS A 473 23.03 -7.71 -11.85
N ALA A 474 21.83 -7.60 -12.44
CA ALA A 474 20.99 -8.76 -12.76
C ALA A 474 21.70 -9.77 -13.68
N GLU A 475 22.42 -9.30 -14.70
CA GLU A 475 23.23 -10.17 -15.56
C GLU A 475 24.36 -10.90 -14.79
N TYR A 476 24.98 -10.28 -13.80
CA TYR A 476 25.99 -10.93 -12.97
C TYR A 476 25.36 -11.98 -12.05
N ILE A 477 24.17 -11.68 -11.49
CA ILE A 477 23.39 -12.65 -10.70
C ILE A 477 23.02 -13.86 -11.56
N SER A 478 22.51 -13.65 -12.77
CA SER A 478 22.08 -14.72 -13.69
C SER A 478 23.23 -15.60 -14.16
N LYS A 479 24.46 -15.06 -14.18
CA LYS A 479 25.71 -15.83 -14.45
C LYS A 479 26.19 -16.63 -13.26
N GLY A 480 25.52 -16.59 -12.11
CA GLY A 480 25.89 -17.35 -10.91
C GLY A 480 27.12 -16.82 -10.19
N MET A 481 27.46 -15.54 -10.35
CA MET A 481 28.57 -14.91 -9.62
C MET A 481 28.27 -14.84 -8.12
N THR A 482 29.32 -14.85 -7.30
CA THR A 482 29.15 -14.68 -5.85
C THR A 482 28.69 -13.25 -5.50
N HIS A 483 28.03 -13.09 -4.36
CA HIS A 483 27.57 -11.80 -3.88
C HIS A 483 28.69 -10.73 -3.88
N ASP A 484 29.88 -11.10 -3.35
CA ASP A 484 31.01 -10.17 -3.23
C ASP A 484 31.58 -9.79 -4.59
N ASP A 485 31.78 -10.77 -5.48
CA ASP A 485 32.27 -10.52 -6.84
C ASP A 485 31.31 -9.58 -7.62
N ILE A 486 29.99 -9.71 -7.42
CA ILE A 486 29.01 -8.85 -8.04
C ILE A 486 29.15 -7.42 -7.51
N VAL A 487 29.25 -7.25 -6.19
CA VAL A 487 29.39 -5.93 -5.57
C VAL A 487 30.65 -5.21 -6.07
N ASP A 488 31.79 -5.93 -6.11
CA ASP A 488 33.05 -5.37 -6.59
C ASP A 488 32.97 -4.96 -8.06
N LYS A 489 32.37 -5.79 -8.92
CA LYS A 489 32.18 -5.48 -10.33
C LYS A 489 31.25 -4.29 -10.54
N ILE A 490 30.13 -4.21 -9.82
CA ILE A 490 29.19 -3.08 -9.96
C ILE A 490 29.83 -1.79 -9.46
N GLN A 491 30.67 -1.82 -8.43
CA GLN A 491 31.43 -0.64 -8.00
C GLN A 491 32.39 -0.17 -9.09
N ALA A 492 33.06 -1.08 -9.79
CA ALA A 492 33.91 -0.74 -10.94
C ALA A 492 33.09 -0.20 -12.12
N ASP A 493 31.92 -0.79 -12.42
CA ASP A 493 31.02 -0.37 -13.49
C ASP A 493 30.46 1.04 -13.26
N THR A 494 30.28 1.45 -12.01
CA THR A 494 29.81 2.77 -11.64
C THR A 494 30.69 3.89 -12.25
N ALA A 495 31.99 3.72 -12.27
CA ALA A 495 32.91 4.69 -12.87
C ALA A 495 32.75 4.79 -14.40
N ARG A 496 32.33 3.69 -15.04
CA ARG A 496 32.16 3.56 -16.50
C ARG A 496 30.76 3.92 -16.99
N SER A 497 29.78 4.09 -16.07
CA SER A 497 28.43 4.51 -16.39
C SER A 497 28.33 6.03 -16.44
N LYS A 498 27.69 6.56 -17.48
CA LYS A 498 27.52 8.02 -17.72
C LYS A 498 26.13 8.32 -18.24
N ILE A 499 25.67 9.55 -17.96
CA ILE A 499 24.40 10.08 -18.47
C ILE A 499 24.60 11.47 -19.07
N LEU A 500 23.91 11.77 -20.16
CA LEU A 500 23.85 13.09 -20.82
C LEU A 500 22.38 13.43 -21.00
N VAL A 501 21.93 14.50 -20.36
CA VAL A 501 20.52 14.90 -20.30
C VAL A 501 20.32 16.21 -21.03
N GLN A 502 19.47 16.22 -22.05
CA GLN A 502 19.01 17.45 -22.72
C GLN A 502 17.78 17.98 -22.00
N VAL A 503 17.80 19.20 -21.54
CA VAL A 503 16.69 19.88 -20.88
C VAL A 503 16.37 21.23 -21.55
N LEU A 504 15.12 21.67 -21.43
CA LEU A 504 14.70 22.97 -21.95
C LEU A 504 14.94 24.11 -20.96
N THR A 505 15.02 23.81 -19.67
CA THR A 505 15.27 24.78 -18.60
C THR A 505 16.03 24.12 -17.44
N LEU A 506 16.75 24.91 -16.67
CA LEU A 506 17.45 24.48 -15.46
C LEU A 506 16.70 24.84 -14.18
N ASP A 507 15.57 25.53 -14.27
CA ASP A 507 14.91 26.17 -13.14
C ASP A 507 14.54 25.17 -12.03
N ASN A 508 13.99 24.02 -12.40
CA ASN A 508 13.58 23.01 -11.43
C ASN A 508 14.78 22.30 -10.77
N MET A 509 15.84 22.01 -11.54
CA MET A 509 17.07 21.42 -11.00
C MET A 509 17.77 22.36 -10.02
N ILE A 510 17.74 23.66 -10.29
CA ILE A 510 18.32 24.69 -9.43
C ILE A 510 17.48 24.84 -8.17
N LYS A 511 16.16 25.00 -8.30
CA LYS A 511 15.23 25.13 -7.16
C LYS A 511 15.29 23.93 -6.23
N SER A 512 15.48 22.74 -6.78
CA SER A 512 15.58 21.50 -5.99
C SER A 512 16.98 21.22 -5.43
N GLY A 513 17.99 22.06 -5.75
CA GLY A 513 19.37 21.89 -5.27
C GLY A 513 20.14 20.71 -5.90
N ARG A 514 19.60 20.08 -6.94
CA ARG A 514 20.22 18.91 -7.60
C ARG A 514 21.20 19.26 -8.72
N LEU A 515 21.32 20.55 -9.05
CA LEU A 515 22.35 21.08 -9.94
C LEU A 515 23.32 21.97 -9.16
N SER A 516 24.62 21.67 -9.22
CA SER A 516 25.64 22.48 -8.56
C SER A 516 25.86 23.82 -9.30
N LEU A 517 25.76 24.90 -8.55
CA LEU A 517 26.00 26.28 -9.04
C LEU A 517 27.48 26.68 -8.97
N ARG A 518 28.44 25.76 -9.06
CA ARG A 518 29.89 26.10 -9.02
C ARG A 518 30.32 27.09 -10.15
N ALA A 519 29.51 27.26 -11.16
CA ALA A 519 29.69 28.33 -12.17
C ALA A 519 28.93 29.58 -11.72
N GLY A 520 29.56 30.45 -10.97
CA GLY A 520 29.04 31.77 -10.63
C GLY A 520 28.55 32.52 -11.88
N LYS A 521 27.31 33.03 -11.83
CA LYS A 521 26.53 33.69 -12.87
C LYS A 521 25.77 32.71 -13.76
N ILE A 522 24.63 32.27 -13.30
CA ILE A 522 23.56 31.78 -14.16
C ILE A 522 22.97 33.04 -14.83
N ALA A 523 23.52 33.41 -15.98
CA ALA A 523 22.81 34.26 -16.93
C ALA A 523 21.52 33.50 -17.30
N LYS A 524 20.41 34.20 -17.37
CA LYS A 524 19.11 33.63 -17.77
C LYS A 524 19.30 32.83 -19.06
N PHE A 525 19.25 31.49 -18.99
CA PHE A 525 19.39 30.59 -20.15
C PHE A 525 18.12 30.60 -21.02
N ILE A 526 17.54 31.78 -21.25
CA ILE A 526 16.35 31.94 -22.09
C ILE A 526 16.72 31.56 -23.53
N GLY A 527 16.02 30.57 -24.09
CA GLY A 527 16.23 30.09 -25.46
C GLY A 527 17.45 29.18 -25.64
N MET A 528 18.05 28.67 -24.58
CA MET A 528 19.15 27.70 -24.64
C MET A 528 18.68 26.30 -24.26
N THR A 529 19.33 25.28 -24.79
CA THR A 529 19.12 23.85 -24.45
C THR A 529 20.37 23.32 -23.76
N PRO A 530 20.46 23.35 -22.43
CA PRO A 530 21.60 22.81 -21.69
C PRO A 530 21.71 21.29 -21.81
N ILE A 531 22.94 20.77 -21.71
CA ILE A 531 23.26 19.38 -21.56
C ILE A 531 23.83 19.19 -20.15
N ILE A 532 23.19 18.34 -19.37
CA ILE A 532 23.57 18.04 -17.98
C ILE A 532 24.18 16.65 -17.93
N THR A 533 25.19 16.48 -17.10
CA THR A 533 25.76 15.18 -16.72
C THR A 533 25.96 15.09 -15.22
N LEU A 534 26.45 13.97 -14.73
CA LEU A 534 26.88 13.80 -13.34
C LEU A 534 28.40 13.79 -13.27
N ASP A 535 28.95 14.48 -12.26
CA ASP A 535 30.40 14.44 -11.98
C ASP A 535 30.79 13.10 -11.28
N GLU A 536 32.05 12.95 -10.90
CA GLU A 536 32.59 11.74 -10.28
C GLU A 536 31.97 11.44 -8.91
N GLU A 537 31.43 12.45 -8.24
CA GLU A 537 30.71 12.28 -6.98
C GLU A 537 29.19 12.01 -7.18
N GLY A 538 28.70 12.14 -8.41
CA GLY A 538 27.30 11.94 -8.78
C GLY A 538 26.44 13.19 -8.58
N GLN A 539 27.05 14.41 -8.58
CA GLN A 539 26.35 15.68 -8.54
C GLN A 539 26.08 16.18 -9.97
N GLY A 540 24.89 16.76 -10.19
CA GLY A 540 24.52 17.34 -11.47
C GLY A 540 25.41 18.55 -11.84
N VAL A 541 25.97 18.53 -13.06
CA VAL A 541 26.80 19.60 -13.61
C VAL A 541 26.44 19.87 -15.07
N ILE A 542 26.71 21.10 -15.56
CA ILE A 542 26.50 21.46 -16.96
C ILE A 542 27.71 20.97 -17.78
N ASP A 543 27.46 20.08 -18.74
CA ASP A 543 28.45 19.57 -19.70
C ASP A 543 28.53 20.47 -20.95
N GLY A 544 27.41 21.05 -21.35
CA GLY A 544 27.37 21.90 -22.54
C GLY A 544 26.09 22.71 -22.66
N ILE A 545 26.09 23.64 -23.59
CA ILE A 545 24.95 24.53 -23.90
C ILE A 545 24.76 24.55 -25.41
N ALA A 546 23.56 24.33 -25.90
CA ALA A 546 23.12 24.50 -27.26
C ALA A 546 22.05 25.59 -27.35
N PHE A 547 21.73 26.05 -28.56
CA PHE A 547 20.71 27.07 -28.80
C PHE A 547 19.44 26.48 -29.46
N SER A 548 19.40 25.18 -29.61
CA SER A 548 18.23 24.43 -30.10
C SER A 548 18.39 22.96 -29.79
N THR A 549 17.27 22.21 -29.80
CA THR A 549 17.26 20.74 -29.65
C THR A 549 18.16 20.06 -30.69
N GLU A 550 18.13 20.48 -31.96
CA GLU A 550 18.99 19.91 -32.99
C GLU A 550 20.48 20.25 -32.76
N GLY A 551 20.79 21.45 -32.27
CA GLY A 551 22.14 21.83 -31.83
C GLY A 551 22.63 20.97 -30.65
N SER A 552 21.75 20.67 -29.71
CA SER A 552 22.04 19.78 -28.60
C SER A 552 22.29 18.35 -29.07
N ASN A 553 21.44 17.80 -29.95
CA ASN A 553 21.66 16.49 -30.59
C ASN A 553 23.01 16.39 -31.29
N LYS A 554 23.42 17.43 -32.07
CA LYS A 554 24.74 17.48 -32.71
C LYS A 554 25.88 17.46 -31.69
N LYS A 555 25.71 18.07 -30.53
CA LYS A 555 26.72 18.05 -29.46
C LYS A 555 26.80 16.66 -28.81
N LEU A 556 25.67 16.01 -28.54
CA LEU A 556 25.65 14.63 -28.04
C LEU A 556 26.36 13.68 -29.01
N VAL A 557 26.04 13.77 -30.31
CA VAL A 557 26.73 13.00 -31.37
C VAL A 557 28.24 13.20 -31.30
N LYS A 558 28.69 14.44 -31.27
CA LYS A 558 30.14 14.75 -31.18
C LYS A 558 30.77 14.23 -29.89
N HIS A 559 30.05 14.29 -28.77
CA HIS A 559 30.53 13.79 -27.50
C HIS A 559 30.73 12.26 -27.57
N ILE A 560 29.75 11.51 -28.06
CA ILE A 560 29.85 10.06 -28.24
C ILE A 560 30.95 9.68 -29.23
N GLN A 561 31.06 10.37 -30.38
CA GLN A 561 32.15 10.15 -31.35
C GLN A 561 33.54 10.40 -30.75
N LYS A 562 33.67 11.39 -29.85
CA LYS A 562 34.92 11.64 -29.13
C LYS A 562 35.26 10.52 -28.16
N ILE A 563 34.30 10.04 -27.41
CA ILE A 563 34.48 8.91 -26.46
C ILE A 563 34.88 7.65 -27.23
N MET A 564 34.20 7.34 -28.33
CA MET A 564 34.46 6.15 -29.14
C MET A 564 35.82 6.13 -29.84
N LYS A 565 36.60 7.23 -29.82
CA LYS A 565 37.99 7.20 -30.27
C LYS A 565 38.89 6.36 -29.35
N ASN A 566 38.61 6.35 -28.05
CA ASN A 566 39.46 5.72 -27.04
C ASN A 566 38.76 4.56 -26.31
N HIS A 567 37.43 4.52 -26.29
CA HIS A 567 36.64 3.56 -25.56
C HIS A 567 35.53 2.98 -26.46
N LYS A 568 35.07 1.76 -26.15
CA LYS A 568 33.86 1.20 -26.76
C LYS A 568 32.68 1.33 -25.81
N ILE A 569 31.51 1.56 -26.36
CA ILE A 569 30.26 1.56 -25.59
C ILE A 569 29.74 0.11 -25.51
N ALA A 570 29.68 -0.43 -24.29
CA ALA A 570 29.17 -1.76 -24.04
C ALA A 570 27.66 -1.83 -24.19
N GLU A 571 26.94 -0.88 -23.64
CA GLU A 571 25.48 -0.76 -23.69
C GLU A 571 25.07 0.71 -23.58
N TYR A 572 23.90 1.04 -24.08
CA TYR A 572 23.29 2.35 -23.88
C TYR A 572 21.76 2.27 -23.91
N ASN A 573 21.13 3.23 -23.27
CA ASN A 573 19.68 3.42 -23.30
C ASN A 573 19.31 4.88 -23.54
N ILE A 574 18.04 5.11 -23.82
CA ILE A 574 17.47 6.45 -23.94
C ILE A 574 16.23 6.51 -23.05
N VAL A 575 16.16 7.58 -22.25
CA VAL A 575 14.98 7.86 -21.40
C VAL A 575 14.43 9.24 -21.71
N HIS A 576 13.12 9.43 -21.55
CA HIS A 576 12.47 10.69 -21.92
C HIS A 576 11.36 11.08 -20.95
N VAL A 577 11.01 12.37 -20.96
CA VAL A 577 9.85 12.95 -20.25
C VAL A 577 8.82 13.35 -21.30
N ASN A 578 7.76 12.57 -21.47
CA ASN A 578 6.68 12.82 -22.44
C ASN A 578 7.19 13.18 -23.86
N ASN A 579 8.29 12.57 -24.34
CA ASN A 579 8.95 12.92 -25.60
C ASN A 579 9.47 11.69 -26.34
N GLU A 580 8.58 10.75 -26.63
CA GLU A 580 8.90 9.49 -27.31
C GLU A 580 9.51 9.75 -28.70
N ASP A 581 8.95 10.68 -29.48
CA ASP A 581 9.47 11.05 -30.80
C ASP A 581 10.89 11.63 -30.74
N GLY A 582 11.16 12.42 -29.70
CA GLY A 582 12.51 12.96 -29.45
C GLY A 582 13.50 11.84 -29.12
N ALA A 583 13.09 10.90 -28.29
CA ALA A 583 13.86 9.72 -27.92
C ALA A 583 14.14 8.82 -29.14
N LYS A 584 13.15 8.53 -29.97
CA LYS A 584 13.31 7.76 -31.22
C LYS A 584 14.29 8.42 -32.18
N ARG A 585 14.14 9.74 -32.45
CA ARG A 585 15.08 10.48 -33.29
C ARG A 585 16.50 10.46 -32.75
N LEU A 586 16.70 10.50 -31.44
CA LEU A 586 18.02 10.36 -30.83
C LEU A 586 18.55 8.94 -30.99
N SER A 587 17.71 7.94 -30.81
CA SER A 587 18.03 6.52 -30.98
C SER A 587 18.60 6.24 -32.37
N ASP A 588 17.89 6.65 -33.44
CA ASP A 588 18.32 6.44 -34.84
C ASP A 588 19.72 7.01 -35.10
N LYS A 589 20.00 8.21 -34.57
CA LYS A 589 21.31 8.82 -34.67
C LYS A 589 22.39 8.06 -33.90
N MET A 590 22.08 7.60 -32.68
CA MET A 590 23.04 6.88 -31.87
C MET A 590 23.29 5.48 -32.41
N GLU A 591 22.26 4.76 -32.90
CA GLU A 591 22.41 3.46 -33.53
C GLU A 591 23.35 3.55 -34.75
N THR A 592 23.20 4.57 -35.60
CA THR A 592 24.09 4.82 -36.74
C THR A 592 25.55 4.99 -36.31
N ILE A 593 25.82 5.61 -35.15
CA ILE A 593 27.17 5.93 -34.67
C ILE A 593 27.79 4.78 -33.88
N ILE A 594 27.00 4.19 -32.96
CA ILE A 594 27.46 3.15 -32.05
C ILE A 594 27.46 1.78 -32.73
N GLY A 595 26.63 1.61 -33.79
CA GLY A 595 26.55 0.38 -34.59
C GLY A 595 25.63 -0.70 -33.96
N LYS A 596 24.78 -0.33 -33.01
CA LYS A 596 23.77 -1.19 -32.39
C LYS A 596 22.64 -0.37 -31.79
N PRO A 597 21.42 -0.94 -31.63
CA PRO A 597 20.28 -0.27 -31.02
C PRO A 597 20.51 -0.06 -29.50
N PRO A 598 19.75 0.84 -28.87
CA PRO A 598 19.71 0.95 -27.41
C PRO A 598 19.15 -0.33 -26.80
N VAL A 599 19.57 -0.68 -25.58
CA VAL A 599 19.03 -1.83 -24.86
C VAL A 599 17.56 -1.64 -24.51
N TYR A 600 17.15 -0.39 -24.33
CA TYR A 600 15.75 0.01 -24.20
C TYR A 600 15.58 1.53 -24.41
N ILE A 601 14.32 1.93 -24.69
CA ILE A 601 13.83 3.30 -24.62
C ILE A 601 12.65 3.27 -23.64
N THR A 602 12.63 4.19 -22.65
CA THR A 602 11.54 4.20 -21.67
C THR A 602 11.27 5.61 -21.14
N GLU A 603 10.09 5.80 -20.56
CA GLU A 603 9.73 7.02 -19.85
C GLU A 603 10.45 7.11 -18.50
N THR A 604 10.79 8.33 -18.05
CA THR A 604 11.43 8.54 -16.75
C THR A 604 10.44 8.43 -15.61
N SER A 605 10.96 8.25 -14.40
CA SER A 605 10.21 8.43 -13.16
C SER A 605 9.64 9.84 -13.03
N SER A 606 8.52 9.97 -12.32
CA SER A 606 7.89 11.27 -12.07
C SER A 606 8.82 12.22 -11.29
N VAL A 607 9.67 11.67 -10.40
CA VAL A 607 10.69 12.43 -9.66
C VAL A 607 11.72 13.04 -10.61
N ILE A 608 12.21 12.28 -11.60
CA ILE A 608 13.13 12.77 -12.62
C ILE A 608 12.43 13.78 -13.52
N ALA A 609 11.19 13.50 -13.94
CA ALA A 609 10.40 14.38 -14.79
C ALA A 609 10.20 15.78 -14.16
N VAL A 610 9.88 15.85 -12.87
CA VAL A 610 9.77 17.14 -12.15
C VAL A 610 11.09 17.91 -12.18
N SER A 611 12.22 17.22 -12.04
CA SER A 611 13.54 17.87 -12.02
C SER A 611 14.02 18.28 -13.42
N ALA A 612 13.89 17.39 -14.42
CA ALA A 612 14.38 17.61 -15.77
C ALA A 612 13.44 18.49 -16.61
N GLY A 613 12.15 18.49 -16.28
CA GLY A 613 11.12 19.19 -17.02
C GLY A 613 10.62 18.42 -18.24
N GLU A 614 9.49 18.88 -18.76
CA GLU A 614 8.85 18.29 -19.93
C GLU A 614 9.75 18.33 -21.17
N SER A 615 9.60 17.34 -22.02
CA SER A 615 10.35 17.15 -23.27
C SER A 615 11.85 16.87 -23.09
N ALA A 616 12.34 16.66 -21.86
CA ALA A 616 13.71 16.23 -21.65
C ALA A 616 13.97 14.85 -22.27
N VAL A 617 15.19 14.64 -22.78
CA VAL A 617 15.67 13.35 -23.31
C VAL A 617 17.09 13.11 -22.77
N ALA A 618 17.35 11.90 -22.29
CA ALA A 618 18.67 11.54 -21.82
C ALA A 618 19.20 10.29 -22.53
N LEU A 619 20.51 10.33 -22.83
CA LEU A 619 21.30 9.22 -23.30
C LEU A 619 22.18 8.75 -22.14
N SER A 620 22.03 7.50 -21.73
CA SER A 620 22.94 6.86 -20.78
C SER A 620 23.74 5.77 -21.47
N TYR A 621 25.00 5.58 -21.07
CA TYR A 621 25.85 4.57 -21.65
C TYR A 621 26.82 3.97 -20.63
N LEU A 622 27.21 2.72 -20.85
CA LEU A 622 28.22 1.99 -20.11
C LEU A 622 29.42 1.68 -21.03
N LEU A 623 30.60 2.07 -20.61
CA LEU A 623 31.82 1.76 -21.35
C LEU A 623 32.27 0.30 -21.12
N THR A 624 32.95 -0.30 -22.12
CA THR A 624 33.58 -1.62 -21.96
C THR A 624 34.68 -1.58 -20.90
N GLU A 625 34.96 -2.73 -20.29
CA GLU A 625 36.19 -2.90 -19.50
C GLU A 625 37.40 -2.60 -20.37
N GLU A 626 38.35 -1.81 -19.89
CA GLU A 626 39.66 -1.70 -20.52
C GLU A 626 40.33 -3.06 -20.38
N VAL A 627 40.59 -3.72 -21.49
CA VAL A 627 41.49 -4.90 -21.49
C VAL A 627 42.86 -4.33 -21.17
N SER A 628 43.33 -4.55 -19.92
CA SER A 628 44.72 -4.29 -19.60
C SER A 628 45.57 -5.14 -20.56
N ASN A 629 46.25 -4.48 -21.51
CA ASN A 629 47.28 -5.13 -22.34
C ASN A 629 48.50 -5.47 -21.43
N GLU A 630 48.33 -6.36 -20.45
CA GLU A 630 49.40 -6.95 -19.71
C GLU A 630 49.25 -8.46 -19.80
N SER A 631 49.66 -9.01 -20.93
CA SER A 631 50.19 -10.39 -21.04
C SER A 631 50.75 -10.59 -22.44
N PHE A 632 51.98 -10.12 -22.68
CA PHE A 632 52.93 -10.76 -23.56
C PHE A 632 54.31 -10.69 -22.93
#